data_5a1e42bcc82d035e371d40cc0f3c9319
#
_entry.id   5a1e42bcc82d035e371d40cc0f3c9319
#
_cell.length_a   1.000
_cell.length_b   1.000
_cell.length_c   1.000
_cell.angle_alpha   90.00
_cell.angle_beta   90.00
_cell.angle_gamma   90.00
#
_symmetry.space_group_name_H-M   'P 1'
#
loop_
_entity.id
_entity.type
_entity.pdbx_description
1 polymer ?
#
loop_
_entity_poly.entity_id
_entity_poly.type
_entity_poly.pdbx_seq_one_letter_code
_entity_poly.pdbx_strand_id
1 'polypeptide(L)'
;PATHNHDAHDHSSHHSGAHSSAHSLAHAPIGVMGDHMLGAGEWMFSLRKMNMKMSGNKIGSDNASDTEILSVPNTNAMMPPNLRVVPQDMEMDMTMLAVMYAPSADLTFMAMTGYVQKTMRLTTYNMMGMRLGNFETESEGFGDTTISALFKSQKTATSQIHYTFGLSLPTGDIEEQDTVLTPMN
;
A
#
# COMPACT_ATOMS: atom_id res chain seq x y z
N PRO A 1 12.60 -64.60 41.88
CA PRO A 1 13.04 -63.49 41.11
C PRO A 1 11.89 -63.00 40.24
N ALA A 2 11.39 -61.81 40.61
CA ALA A 2 10.27 -61.19 39.95
C ALA A 2 10.80 -60.30 38.82
N THR A 3 10.38 -60.60 37.60
CA THR A 3 10.61 -59.73 36.42
C THR A 3 9.51 -58.68 36.36
N HIS A 4 9.91 -57.43 36.51
CA HIS A 4 9.04 -56.28 36.33
C HIS A 4 9.06 -55.94 34.79
N ASN A 5 7.91 -56.10 34.13
CA ASN A 5 7.66 -55.53 32.80
C ASN A 5 7.30 -54.07 32.98
N HIS A 6 8.09 -53.15 32.43
CA HIS A 6 7.73 -51.78 32.20
C HIS A 6 7.05 -51.66 30.85
N ASP A 7 5.75 -51.37 30.90
CA ASP A 7 5.00 -50.96 29.70
C ASP A 7 5.53 -49.62 29.22
N ALA A 8 6.07 -49.65 28.00
CA ALA A 8 6.50 -48.46 27.27
C ALA A 8 5.25 -47.69 26.79
N HIS A 9 4.99 -46.55 27.38
CA HIS A 9 4.03 -45.59 26.82
C HIS A 9 4.61 -45.01 25.52
N ASP A 10 4.03 -45.44 24.44
CA ASP A 10 4.30 -44.89 23.08
C ASP A 10 3.58 -43.53 22.95
N HIS A 11 4.32 -42.43 23.13
CA HIS A 11 3.92 -41.07 22.83
C HIS A 11 4.49 -40.64 21.48
N SER A 12 4.12 -41.34 20.41
CA SER A 12 4.47 -40.95 19.05
C SER A 12 3.25 -40.48 18.31
N SER A 13 2.82 -39.25 18.57
CA SER A 13 2.05 -38.47 17.60
C SER A 13 2.40 -36.99 17.66
N HIS A 14 3.70 -36.67 17.54
CA HIS A 14 4.09 -35.37 17.08
C HIS A 14 3.79 -35.32 15.58
N HIS A 15 2.70 -34.65 15.22
CA HIS A 15 2.53 -34.12 13.88
C HIS A 15 3.69 -33.14 13.62
N SER A 16 4.82 -33.68 13.19
CA SER A 16 5.85 -32.90 12.50
C SER A 16 5.28 -32.48 11.15
N GLY A 17 4.47 -31.42 11.14
CA GLY A 17 4.20 -30.67 9.93
C GLY A 17 5.54 -30.16 9.44
N ALA A 18 6.14 -30.90 8.51
CA ALA A 18 7.25 -30.39 7.74
C ALA A 18 6.75 -29.15 6.99
N HIS A 19 6.97 -27.98 7.58
CA HIS A 19 6.87 -26.71 6.86
C HIS A 19 7.97 -26.75 5.80
N SER A 20 7.63 -27.26 4.62
CA SER A 20 8.56 -27.32 3.51
C SER A 20 8.97 -25.87 3.20
N SER A 21 10.27 -25.62 3.14
CA SER A 21 10.84 -24.32 2.74
C SER A 21 10.36 -23.85 1.36
N ALA A 22 9.78 -24.73 0.57
CA ALA A 22 9.10 -24.41 -0.68
C ALA A 22 7.84 -23.55 -0.49
N HIS A 23 7.17 -23.57 0.69
CA HIS A 23 5.99 -22.77 0.96
C HIS A 23 6.33 -21.27 1.16
N SER A 24 7.52 -20.96 1.67
CA SER A 24 7.94 -19.58 1.90
C SER A 24 8.31 -18.84 0.61
N LEU A 25 8.64 -19.57 -0.46
CA LEU A 25 8.96 -19.01 -1.79
C LEU A 25 7.71 -18.86 -2.69
N ALA A 26 6.55 -19.36 -2.25
CA ALA A 26 5.32 -19.35 -3.03
C ALA A 26 4.47 -18.08 -2.82
N HIS A 27 4.85 -17.21 -1.88
CA HIS A 27 4.14 -15.96 -1.62
C HIS A 27 4.77 -14.81 -2.37
N ALA A 28 3.92 -13.94 -2.92
CA ALA A 28 4.35 -12.67 -3.50
C ALA A 28 4.96 -11.75 -2.42
N PRO A 29 5.74 -10.74 -2.82
CA PRO A 29 6.26 -9.73 -1.89
C PRO A 29 5.13 -9.12 -1.05
N ILE A 30 5.43 -8.73 0.19
CA ILE A 30 4.46 -8.25 1.20
C ILE A 30 3.60 -7.07 0.72
N GLY A 31 4.03 -6.36 -0.33
CA GLY A 31 3.28 -5.27 -0.97
C GLY A 31 2.15 -5.72 -1.90
N VAL A 32 2.13 -6.99 -2.32
CA VAL A 32 1.12 -7.52 -3.24
C VAL A 32 -0.07 -8.04 -2.45
N MET A 33 -1.27 -7.60 -2.84
CA MET A 33 -2.54 -8.07 -2.27
C MET A 33 -3.21 -9.03 -3.25
N GLY A 34 -3.87 -10.06 -2.70
CA GLY A 34 -4.57 -11.05 -3.53
C GLY A 34 -3.63 -11.96 -4.32
N ASP A 35 -2.44 -12.22 -3.79
CA ASP A 35 -1.42 -13.09 -4.38
C ASP A 35 -1.78 -14.58 -4.34
N HIS A 36 -2.75 -14.95 -3.52
CA HIS A 36 -3.20 -16.34 -3.36
C HIS A 36 -4.71 -16.42 -3.18
N MET A 37 -5.25 -17.59 -3.42
CA MET A 37 -6.65 -17.94 -3.18
C MET A 37 -6.77 -18.79 -1.93
N LEU A 38 -7.86 -18.59 -1.20
CA LEU A 38 -8.20 -19.37 0.00
C LEU A 38 -8.83 -20.71 -0.36
N GLY A 39 -8.79 -21.65 0.56
CA GLY A 39 -9.56 -22.89 0.49
C GLY A 39 -11.06 -22.63 0.71
N ALA A 40 -11.91 -23.54 0.23
CA ALA A 40 -13.36 -23.41 0.38
C ALA A 40 -13.80 -23.28 1.85
N GLY A 41 -14.58 -22.26 2.15
CA GLY A 41 -15.08 -21.92 3.49
C GLY A 41 -14.08 -21.16 4.37
N GLU A 42 -12.88 -20.87 3.88
CA GLU A 42 -11.87 -20.16 4.66
C GLU A 42 -12.07 -18.65 4.66
N TRP A 43 -11.68 -18.05 5.77
CA TRP A 43 -11.61 -16.59 5.96
C TRP A 43 -10.16 -16.17 6.24
N MET A 44 -9.78 -15.01 5.73
CA MET A 44 -8.52 -14.37 6.05
C MET A 44 -8.75 -12.89 6.35
N PHE A 45 -8.13 -12.43 7.45
CA PHE A 45 -8.09 -11.02 7.82
C PHE A 45 -6.64 -10.56 7.77
N SER A 46 -6.41 -9.41 7.17
CA SER A 46 -5.07 -8.84 7.11
C SER A 46 -5.08 -7.37 7.53
N LEU A 47 -4.13 -7.02 8.38
CA LEU A 47 -3.82 -5.64 8.75
C LEU A 47 -2.39 -5.36 8.32
N ARG A 48 -2.20 -4.28 7.56
CA ARG A 48 -0.88 -3.90 7.05
C ARG A 48 -0.64 -2.43 7.32
N LYS A 49 0.54 -2.11 7.86
CA LYS A 49 1.01 -0.74 7.99
C LYS A 49 2.17 -0.51 7.03
N MET A 50 2.11 0.58 6.26
CA MET A 50 3.18 1.05 5.39
C MET A 50 3.58 2.46 5.80
N ASN A 51 4.88 2.72 5.83
CA ASN A 51 5.45 4.06 5.92
C ASN A 51 6.25 4.32 4.66
N MET A 52 6.04 5.47 4.03
CA MET A 52 6.75 5.88 2.83
C MET A 52 7.31 7.28 3.03
N LYS A 53 8.60 7.44 2.73
CA LYS A 53 9.27 8.74 2.71
C LYS A 53 9.75 9.02 1.30
N MET A 54 9.37 10.17 0.78
CA MET A 54 9.75 10.63 -0.55
C MET A 54 10.46 11.97 -0.42
N SER A 55 11.53 12.16 -1.18
CA SER A 55 12.28 13.42 -1.20
C SER A 55 12.86 13.67 -2.59
N GLY A 56 13.04 14.95 -2.91
CA GLY A 56 13.55 15.41 -4.20
C GLY A 56 12.48 15.37 -5.30
N ASN A 57 12.77 16.07 -6.37
CA ASN A 57 11.88 16.23 -7.51
C ASN A 57 12.55 15.68 -8.78
N LYS A 58 11.71 15.32 -9.77
CA LYS A 58 12.18 14.85 -11.08
C LYS A 58 11.41 15.53 -12.21
N ILE A 59 12.11 15.77 -13.32
CA ILE A 59 11.52 16.13 -14.61
C ILE A 59 11.89 15.00 -15.57
N GLY A 60 10.89 14.19 -15.95
CA GLY A 60 11.14 12.93 -16.67
C GLY A 60 11.91 11.94 -15.79
N SER A 61 13.10 11.52 -16.21
CA SER A 61 13.99 10.61 -15.46
C SER A 61 15.06 11.33 -14.62
N ASP A 62 15.29 12.62 -14.87
CA ASP A 62 16.39 13.39 -14.30
C ASP A 62 15.98 14.09 -13.01
N ASN A 63 16.90 14.18 -12.05
CA ASN A 63 16.68 14.94 -10.83
C ASN A 63 16.54 16.42 -11.17
N ALA A 64 15.50 17.07 -10.64
CA ALA A 64 15.22 18.47 -10.84
C ALA A 64 15.56 19.29 -9.59
N SER A 65 16.32 20.36 -9.78
CA SER A 65 16.57 21.39 -8.77
C SER A 65 15.37 22.32 -8.63
N ASP A 66 15.26 23.02 -7.50
CA ASP A 66 14.20 24.01 -7.28
C ASP A 66 14.15 25.07 -8.40
N THR A 67 15.30 25.51 -8.90
CA THR A 67 15.40 26.50 -9.98
C THR A 67 14.86 25.98 -11.31
N GLU A 68 15.04 24.71 -11.60
CA GLU A 68 14.47 24.07 -12.78
C GLU A 68 12.96 23.97 -12.67
N ILE A 69 12.43 23.62 -11.50
CA ILE A 69 10.99 23.56 -11.25
C ILE A 69 10.35 24.95 -11.38
N LEU A 70 11.00 26.00 -10.87
CA LEU A 70 10.53 27.38 -11.01
C LEU A 70 10.51 27.88 -12.46
N SER A 71 11.20 27.23 -13.37
CA SER A 71 11.16 27.51 -14.81
C SER A 71 9.99 26.83 -15.54
N VAL A 72 9.34 25.84 -14.90
CA VAL A 72 8.23 25.09 -15.50
C VAL A 72 6.98 25.99 -15.58
N PRO A 73 6.34 26.08 -16.76
CA PRO A 73 5.10 26.84 -16.90
C PRO A 73 3.97 26.28 -16.03
N ASN A 74 3.21 27.18 -15.40
CA ASN A 74 2.02 26.81 -14.66
C ASN A 74 0.84 26.62 -15.63
N THR A 75 0.49 25.38 -15.91
CA THR A 75 -0.61 25.04 -16.82
C THR A 75 -1.98 25.11 -16.17
N ASN A 76 -2.06 25.22 -14.84
CA ASN A 76 -3.31 25.18 -14.10
C ASN A 76 -3.87 26.57 -13.78
N ALA A 77 -3.04 27.60 -13.86
CA ALA A 77 -3.46 28.99 -13.59
C ALA A 77 -2.67 29.98 -14.46
N MET A 78 -3.31 31.10 -14.82
CA MET A 78 -2.63 32.16 -15.59
C MET A 78 -1.60 32.94 -14.75
N MET A 79 -1.76 32.98 -13.44
CA MET A 79 -0.87 33.65 -12.50
C MET A 79 -0.64 32.80 -11.25
N PRO A 80 0.59 32.62 -10.81
CA PRO A 80 1.85 33.00 -11.49
C PRO A 80 2.09 32.17 -12.77
N PRO A 81 2.79 32.73 -13.79
CA PRO A 81 2.98 32.06 -15.08
C PRO A 81 3.82 30.79 -15.00
N ASN A 82 4.67 30.67 -13.98
CA ASN A 82 5.48 29.50 -13.70
C ASN A 82 5.19 28.98 -12.30
N LEU A 83 5.55 27.73 -12.03
CA LEU A 83 5.43 27.13 -10.69
C LEU A 83 6.24 27.96 -9.67
N ARG A 84 5.69 28.16 -8.48
CA ARG A 84 6.30 28.95 -7.39
C ARG A 84 6.31 28.20 -6.06
N VAL A 85 5.69 27.04 -6.00
CA VAL A 85 5.68 26.17 -4.85
C VAL A 85 6.37 24.87 -5.22
N VAL A 86 7.40 24.52 -4.47
CA VAL A 86 8.27 23.37 -4.75
C VAL A 86 8.14 22.38 -3.59
N PRO A 87 7.62 21.15 -3.84
CA PRO A 87 7.67 20.08 -2.85
C PRO A 87 9.11 19.72 -2.50
N GLN A 88 9.40 19.57 -1.22
CA GLN A 88 10.73 19.18 -0.74
C GLN A 88 10.76 17.71 -0.32
N ASP A 89 9.84 17.34 0.52
CA ASP A 89 9.67 15.97 0.96
C ASP A 89 8.23 15.69 1.35
N MET A 90 7.87 14.40 1.36
CA MET A 90 6.58 13.89 1.76
C MET A 90 6.75 12.63 2.57
N GLU A 91 6.04 12.55 3.67
CA GLU A 91 5.89 11.34 4.48
C GLU A 91 4.45 10.87 4.41
N MET A 92 4.26 9.57 4.21
CA MET A 92 2.95 8.97 4.13
C MET A 92 2.92 7.70 4.97
N ASP A 93 2.00 7.65 5.91
CA ASP A 93 1.61 6.47 6.67
C ASP A 93 0.29 5.93 6.15
N MET A 94 0.23 4.64 5.88
CA MET A 94 -0.98 3.97 5.42
C MET A 94 -1.24 2.74 6.28
N THR A 95 -2.45 2.65 6.81
CA THR A 95 -2.94 1.45 7.50
C THR A 95 -4.04 0.82 6.65
N MET A 96 -3.80 -0.39 6.16
CA MET A 96 -4.71 -1.11 5.28
C MET A 96 -5.33 -2.28 6.02
N LEU A 97 -6.64 -2.41 5.91
CA LEU A 97 -7.43 -3.55 6.39
C LEU A 97 -8.00 -4.28 5.19
N ALA A 98 -7.85 -5.60 5.17
CA ALA A 98 -8.48 -6.43 4.16
C ALA A 98 -9.10 -7.67 4.79
N VAL A 99 -10.20 -8.12 4.20
CA VAL A 99 -10.88 -9.36 4.51
C VAL A 99 -11.07 -10.17 3.23
N MET A 100 -10.81 -11.46 3.30
CA MET A 100 -11.06 -12.39 2.20
C MET A 100 -11.94 -13.53 2.68
N TYR A 101 -12.80 -14.01 1.80
CA TYR A 101 -13.66 -15.17 2.02
C TYR A 101 -13.77 -16.00 0.74
N ALA A 102 -13.56 -17.31 0.85
CA ALA A 102 -13.71 -18.23 -0.26
C ALA A 102 -14.98 -19.09 -0.11
N PRO A 103 -16.06 -18.79 -0.82
CA PRO A 103 -17.23 -19.67 -0.82
C PRO A 103 -16.96 -21.02 -1.50
N SER A 104 -15.97 -21.09 -2.38
CA SER A 104 -15.52 -22.32 -3.05
C SER A 104 -14.02 -22.32 -3.27
N ALA A 105 -13.46 -23.47 -3.65
CA ALA A 105 -12.02 -23.60 -3.95
C ALA A 105 -11.56 -22.81 -5.19
N ASP A 106 -12.50 -22.32 -6.00
CA ASP A 106 -12.22 -21.64 -7.27
C ASP A 106 -12.60 -20.16 -7.26
N LEU A 107 -13.22 -19.67 -6.17
CA LEU A 107 -13.66 -18.30 -6.02
C LEU A 107 -13.31 -17.78 -4.63
N THR A 108 -12.67 -16.62 -4.59
CA THR A 108 -12.39 -15.86 -3.36
C THR A 108 -12.85 -14.43 -3.53
N PHE A 109 -13.64 -13.93 -2.60
CA PHE A 109 -13.98 -12.51 -2.50
C PHE A 109 -12.99 -11.81 -1.59
N MET A 110 -12.65 -10.57 -1.90
CA MET A 110 -11.79 -9.71 -1.10
C MET A 110 -12.41 -8.32 -1.00
N ALA A 111 -12.43 -7.77 0.20
CA ALA A 111 -12.74 -6.36 0.43
C ALA A 111 -11.56 -5.71 1.15
N MET A 112 -11.19 -4.50 0.75
CA MET A 112 -10.03 -3.79 1.28
C MET A 112 -10.33 -2.31 1.39
N THR A 113 -9.91 -1.69 2.49
CA THR A 113 -9.90 -0.24 2.69
C THR A 113 -8.61 0.18 3.35
N GLY A 114 -8.27 1.47 3.29
CA GLY A 114 -7.06 2.00 3.90
C GLY A 114 -7.31 3.36 4.55
N TYR A 115 -6.66 3.61 5.66
CA TYR A 115 -6.54 4.93 6.27
C TYR A 115 -5.16 5.49 5.95
N VAL A 116 -5.12 6.68 5.37
CA VAL A 116 -3.90 7.34 4.89
C VAL A 116 -3.69 8.61 5.68
N GLN A 117 -2.48 8.83 6.15
CA GLN A 117 -2.00 10.09 6.73
C GLN A 117 -0.81 10.54 5.89
N LYS A 118 -0.84 11.78 5.43
CA LYS A 118 0.20 12.32 4.55
C LYS A 118 0.59 13.72 5.01
N THR A 119 1.88 13.93 5.20
CA THR A 119 2.48 15.23 5.50
C THR A 119 3.45 15.59 4.37
N MET A 120 3.34 16.79 3.84
CA MET A 120 4.21 17.27 2.78
C MET A 120 4.79 18.63 3.15
N ARG A 121 6.12 18.77 3.06
CA ARG A 121 6.82 20.05 3.20
C ARG A 121 7.04 20.69 1.84
N LEU A 122 6.69 21.97 1.75
CA LEU A 122 6.79 22.74 0.52
C LEU A 122 7.55 24.05 0.80
N THR A 123 8.26 24.51 -0.23
CA THR A 123 8.92 25.82 -0.23
C THR A 123 8.24 26.74 -1.23
N THR A 124 7.86 27.94 -0.78
CA THR A 124 7.30 28.97 -1.65
C THR A 124 8.36 29.98 -2.07
N TYR A 125 8.32 30.35 -3.34
CA TYR A 125 9.17 31.36 -3.96
C TYR A 125 8.33 32.51 -4.48
N ASN A 126 8.84 33.73 -4.40
CA ASN A 126 8.18 34.91 -4.98
C ASN A 126 8.30 34.95 -6.51
N MET A 127 7.71 35.97 -7.14
CA MET A 127 7.76 36.14 -8.59
C MET A 127 9.18 36.33 -9.17
N MET A 128 10.12 36.77 -8.34
CA MET A 128 11.53 36.95 -8.71
C MET A 128 12.39 35.71 -8.42
N GLY A 129 11.78 34.60 -7.95
CA GLY A 129 12.49 33.36 -7.62
C GLY A 129 13.22 33.39 -6.27
N MET A 130 12.96 34.36 -5.40
CA MET A 130 13.49 34.38 -4.05
C MET A 130 12.60 33.55 -3.11
N ARG A 131 13.22 32.79 -2.24
CA ARG A 131 12.51 31.95 -1.23
C ARG A 131 11.78 32.85 -0.23
N LEU A 132 10.48 32.65 -0.13
CA LEU A 132 9.62 33.31 0.87
C LEU A 132 9.58 32.55 2.19
N GLY A 133 9.47 31.24 2.14
CA GLY A 133 9.38 30.41 3.34
C GLY A 133 9.00 28.98 3.02
N ASN A 134 8.86 28.20 4.09
CA ASN A 134 8.32 26.84 4.01
C ASN A 134 6.97 26.77 4.69
N PHE A 135 6.16 25.83 4.26
CA PHE A 135 4.92 25.44 4.93
C PHE A 135 4.74 23.92 4.83
N GLU A 136 3.93 23.41 5.69
CA GLU A 136 3.53 22.00 5.69
C GLU A 136 2.05 21.90 5.34
N THR A 137 1.70 20.85 4.59
CA THR A 137 0.32 20.43 4.38
C THR A 137 0.14 19.03 4.95
N GLU A 138 -0.97 18.84 5.64
CA GLU A 138 -1.36 17.56 6.21
C GLU A 138 -2.69 17.15 5.61
N SER A 139 -2.81 15.86 5.28
CA SER A 139 -4.08 15.27 4.88
C SER A 139 -4.21 13.88 5.47
N GLU A 140 -5.39 13.58 5.99
CA GLU A 140 -5.68 12.26 6.54
C GLU A 140 -7.12 11.86 6.26
N GLY A 141 -7.34 10.58 6.00
CA GLY A 141 -8.69 10.10 5.74
C GLY A 141 -8.73 8.64 5.32
N PHE A 142 -9.95 8.14 5.23
CA PHE A 142 -10.17 6.84 4.62
C PHE A 142 -10.06 6.94 3.10
N GLY A 143 -9.33 6.02 2.51
CA GLY A 143 -9.31 5.82 1.07
C GLY A 143 -10.54 5.07 0.57
N ASP A 144 -10.63 4.95 -0.74
CA ASP A 144 -11.69 4.18 -1.39
C ASP A 144 -11.67 2.71 -0.95
N THR A 145 -12.88 2.15 -0.80
CA THR A 145 -13.04 0.73 -0.52
C THR A 145 -13.05 -0.05 -1.83
N THR A 146 -12.14 -1.02 -1.96
CA THR A 146 -12.08 -1.92 -3.11
C THR A 146 -12.70 -3.27 -2.77
N ILE A 147 -13.59 -3.73 -3.64
CA ILE A 147 -14.17 -5.07 -3.60
C ILE A 147 -13.67 -5.83 -4.82
N SER A 148 -13.16 -7.05 -4.62
CA SER A 148 -12.60 -7.86 -5.69
C SER A 148 -13.08 -9.30 -5.61
N ALA A 149 -13.12 -9.97 -6.77
CA ALA A 149 -13.35 -11.39 -6.89
C ALA A 149 -12.16 -12.02 -7.62
N LEU A 150 -11.57 -13.05 -7.02
CA LEU A 150 -10.46 -13.83 -7.54
C LEU A 150 -11.01 -15.16 -8.04
N PHE A 151 -10.81 -15.45 -9.32
CA PHE A 151 -11.24 -16.67 -9.99
C PHE A 151 -10.04 -17.53 -10.35
N LYS A 152 -10.01 -18.76 -9.87
CA LYS A 152 -8.98 -19.70 -10.24
C LYS A 152 -9.16 -20.13 -11.70
N SER A 153 -8.08 -20.02 -12.47
CA SER A 153 -8.05 -20.47 -13.85
C SER A 153 -7.36 -21.84 -13.99
N GLN A 154 -6.11 -21.91 -13.57
CA GLN A 154 -5.31 -23.14 -13.70
C GLN A 154 -4.43 -23.33 -12.46
N LYS A 155 -4.28 -24.59 -12.06
CA LYS A 155 -3.34 -25.01 -11.02
C LYS A 155 -2.56 -26.22 -11.50
N THR A 156 -1.23 -26.10 -11.55
CA THR A 156 -0.30 -27.18 -11.77
C THR A 156 0.50 -27.46 -10.50
N ALA A 157 1.40 -28.43 -10.53
CA ALA A 157 2.27 -28.72 -9.39
C ALA A 157 3.22 -27.54 -9.03
N THR A 158 3.55 -26.70 -10.01
CA THR A 158 4.55 -25.63 -9.89
C THR A 158 4.01 -24.22 -10.14
N SER A 159 2.78 -24.05 -10.65
CA SER A 159 2.20 -22.75 -10.92
C SER A 159 0.70 -22.71 -10.67
N GLN A 160 0.21 -21.55 -10.28
CA GLN A 160 -1.21 -21.25 -10.15
C GLN A 160 -1.52 -19.93 -10.86
N ILE A 161 -2.56 -19.93 -11.68
CA ILE A 161 -3.06 -18.76 -12.38
C ILE A 161 -4.47 -18.46 -11.85
N HIS A 162 -4.69 -17.22 -11.45
CA HIS A 162 -6.01 -16.70 -11.12
C HIS A 162 -6.22 -15.34 -11.79
N TYR A 163 -7.46 -15.00 -12.03
CA TYR A 163 -7.88 -13.68 -12.52
C TYR A 163 -8.55 -12.92 -11.38
N THR A 164 -8.17 -11.66 -11.20
CA THR A 164 -8.79 -10.77 -10.22
C THR A 164 -9.56 -9.68 -10.94
N PHE A 165 -10.84 -9.54 -10.60
CA PHE A 165 -11.68 -8.43 -11.03
C PHE A 165 -12.05 -7.61 -9.79
N GLY A 166 -11.78 -6.33 -9.83
CA GLY A 166 -12.02 -5.41 -8.71
C GLY A 166 -12.79 -4.18 -9.13
N LEU A 167 -13.56 -3.64 -8.20
CA LEU A 167 -14.27 -2.38 -8.28
C LEU A 167 -13.89 -1.52 -7.08
N SER A 168 -13.44 -0.29 -7.33
CA SER A 168 -13.26 0.71 -6.30
C SER A 168 -14.54 1.50 -6.10
N LEU A 169 -14.99 1.57 -4.87
CA LEU A 169 -16.15 2.37 -4.45
C LEU A 169 -15.64 3.70 -3.90
N PRO A 170 -16.19 4.84 -4.32
CA PRO A 170 -15.77 6.16 -3.86
C PRO A 170 -16.28 6.41 -2.43
N THR A 171 -15.69 5.72 -1.46
CA THR A 171 -15.99 5.84 -0.04
C THR A 171 -14.95 6.67 0.69
N GLY A 172 -13.90 7.10 -0.02
CA GLY A 172 -12.82 7.91 0.52
C GLY A 172 -13.28 9.34 0.83
N ASP A 173 -12.63 9.97 1.80
CA ASP A 173 -12.79 11.37 2.10
C ASP A 173 -11.97 12.20 1.12
N ILE A 174 -12.59 13.26 0.55
CA ILE A 174 -11.97 14.15 -0.45
C ILE A 174 -11.98 15.63 -0.01
N GLU A 175 -12.55 15.93 1.16
CA GLU A 175 -12.67 17.30 1.66
C GLU A 175 -11.51 17.64 2.61
N GLU A 176 -10.34 17.89 2.03
CA GLU A 176 -9.16 18.34 2.77
C GLU A 176 -8.95 19.83 2.60
N GLN A 177 -8.74 20.55 3.70
CA GLN A 177 -8.44 21.98 3.72
C GLN A 177 -7.18 22.25 4.54
N ASP A 178 -6.26 23.00 3.94
CA ASP A 178 -4.99 23.31 4.59
C ASP A 178 -4.56 24.76 4.34
N THR A 179 -3.71 25.28 5.21
CA THR A 179 -3.18 26.65 5.09
C THR A 179 -1.93 26.64 4.23
N VAL A 180 -1.98 27.33 3.10
CA VAL A 180 -0.86 27.41 2.16
C VAL A 180 -0.21 28.79 2.16
N LEU A 181 1.12 28.84 2.08
CA LEU A 181 1.85 30.08 1.88
C LEU A 181 1.84 30.44 0.40
N THR A 182 1.13 31.50 0.04
CA THR A 182 0.97 31.92 -1.35
C THR A 182 2.17 32.75 -1.86
N PRO A 183 2.54 32.70 -3.15
CA PRO A 183 3.67 33.46 -3.70
C PRO A 183 3.41 34.95 -3.86
N MET A 184 2.18 35.42 -3.60
CA MET A 184 1.74 36.81 -3.79
C MET A 184 1.55 37.60 -2.48
N ASN A 185 2.00 37.09 -1.36
CA ASN A 185 2.05 37.81 -0.08
C ASN A 185 3.38 38.54 0.09
#